data_77464cd4502a2c169a3e7e5757c90189
#
_entry.id   77464cd4502a2c169a3e7e5757c90189
#
_cell.length_a   1.000
_cell.length_b   1.000
_cell.length_c   1.000
_cell.angle_alpha   90.00
_cell.angle_beta   90.00
_cell.angle_gamma   90.00
#
_symmetry.space_group_name_H-M   'P 1'
#
loop_
_entity.id
_entity.type
_entity.pdbx_description
1 polymer ?
#
loop_
_entity_poly.entity_id
_entity_poly.type
_entity_poly.pdbx_seq_one_letter_code
_entity_poly.pdbx_strand_id
1 'polypeptide(L)'
;VSVPSAVHHEDERSVTHAEFAGVEGPNHSDAAPAASAKGSMSRNWRRVLTDTPFLGFSLLMFGYFLVYFQSTSGLPIAMTDLGLGLGEYSVLLTINGGMLCLLQIPAMKLFSRMGNSRVLVMGLAVTVIGYAVQAAAHSWGGFALAVVLWTLGELGTFPIATTTVAAMAPASARGTYQGVYNVVWSVSIALAPLIGGWTISNFGGRTLWIACTIVLIAVTLGLKLTKGLRDRAMARSLHDSL
;
A
#
# COMPACT_ATOMS: atom_id res chain seq x y z
N VAL A 1 -40.52 -55.21 -10.12
CA VAL A 1 -41.97 -55.11 -9.94
C VAL A 1 -42.35 -53.64 -10.14
N SER A 2 -42.91 -53.40 -11.34
CA SER A 2 -43.97 -52.48 -11.82
C SER A 2 -44.06 -51.08 -11.23
N VAL A 3 -43.79 -50.12 -12.10
CA VAL A 3 -44.36 -48.77 -12.19
C VAL A 3 -45.86 -48.87 -12.54
N PRO A 4 -46.69 -47.90 -12.13
CA PRO A 4 -47.41 -47.23 -13.20
C PRO A 4 -47.41 -45.69 -13.07
N SER A 5 -47.26 -45.07 -14.23
CA SER A 5 -47.58 -43.70 -14.59
C SER A 5 -49.06 -43.37 -14.40
N ALA A 6 -49.36 -42.14 -14.02
CA ALA A 6 -50.58 -41.44 -14.42
C ALA A 6 -50.38 -39.93 -14.33
N VAL A 7 -50.39 -39.36 -15.45
CA VAL A 7 -50.66 -38.03 -15.99
C VAL A 7 -51.75 -37.28 -15.25
N HIS A 8 -51.50 -36.03 -14.87
CA HIS A 8 -52.46 -34.93 -14.97
C HIS A 8 -51.78 -33.66 -15.44
N HIS A 9 -51.92 -33.44 -16.74
CA HIS A 9 -51.89 -32.11 -17.40
C HIS A 9 -53.24 -31.44 -17.08
N GLU A 10 -53.17 -30.19 -16.80
CA GLU A 10 -54.13 -29.11 -16.91
C GLU A 10 -54.12 -28.24 -15.66
N ASP A 11 -53.36 -27.16 -15.67
CA ASP A 11 -53.78 -25.80 -15.30
C ASP A 11 -52.60 -24.78 -15.29
N GLU A 12 -51.92 -24.69 -16.40
CA GLU A 12 -50.94 -23.64 -16.64
C GLU A 12 -51.44 -22.71 -17.77
N ARG A 13 -52.49 -21.98 -17.53
CA ARG A 13 -52.87 -20.84 -18.43
C ARG A 13 -53.93 -19.94 -17.79
N SER A 14 -53.56 -19.16 -16.78
CA SER A 14 -54.36 -17.94 -16.49
C SER A 14 -53.78 -17.01 -15.45
N VAL A 15 -52.49 -17.02 -15.18
CA VAL A 15 -51.86 -16.02 -14.27
C VAL A 15 -50.63 -15.40 -14.96
N THR A 16 -50.85 -14.78 -16.07
CA THR A 16 -49.81 -13.93 -16.71
C THR A 16 -50.52 -12.95 -17.62
N HIS A 17 -50.92 -11.79 -17.10
CA HIS A 17 -51.03 -10.52 -17.88
C HIS A 17 -51.59 -9.33 -17.10
N ALA A 18 -51.63 -9.34 -15.75
CA ALA A 18 -52.23 -8.23 -15.03
C ALA A 18 -51.36 -7.56 -13.94
N GLU A 19 -50.04 -7.80 -13.86
CA GLU A 19 -49.24 -7.21 -12.78
C GLU A 19 -47.84 -6.69 -13.21
N PHE A 20 -47.71 -6.27 -14.46
CA PHE A 20 -46.48 -5.59 -14.95
C PHE A 20 -46.78 -4.21 -15.57
N ALA A 21 -47.81 -3.52 -15.13
CA ALA A 21 -48.07 -2.14 -15.50
C ALA A 21 -47.91 -1.26 -14.26
N GLY A 22 -46.67 -0.86 -13.89
CA GLY A 22 -46.47 0.09 -12.79
C GLY A 22 -45.11 0.14 -12.16
N VAL A 23 -44.07 -0.43 -12.80
CA VAL A 23 -42.67 -0.09 -12.43
C VAL A 23 -42.16 0.88 -13.48
N GLU A 24 -42.37 2.17 -13.25
CA GLU A 24 -41.61 3.22 -13.93
C GLU A 24 -40.12 2.95 -13.57
N GLY A 25 -39.34 2.51 -14.55
CA GLY A 25 -37.89 2.38 -14.43
C GLY A 25 -37.29 3.74 -14.06
N PRO A 26 -36.16 3.76 -13.33
CA PRO A 26 -35.51 5.01 -12.97
C PRO A 26 -35.28 5.84 -14.22
N ASN A 27 -35.83 7.04 -14.22
CA ASN A 27 -35.78 8.01 -15.30
C ASN A 27 -34.33 8.27 -15.68
N HIS A 28 -33.90 7.84 -16.88
CA HIS A 28 -32.53 7.99 -17.41
C HIS A 28 -32.15 9.45 -17.71
N SER A 29 -32.86 10.44 -17.20
CA SER A 29 -32.58 11.85 -17.37
C SER A 29 -31.57 12.44 -16.36
N ASP A 30 -31.11 11.69 -15.35
CA ASP A 30 -30.13 12.16 -14.36
C ASP A 30 -28.67 11.73 -14.65
N ALA A 31 -28.37 11.28 -15.84
CA ALA A 31 -26.99 11.13 -16.28
C ALA A 31 -26.37 12.53 -16.39
N ALA A 32 -25.68 12.97 -15.33
CA ALA A 32 -24.89 14.20 -15.38
C ALA A 32 -24.03 14.20 -16.66
N PRO A 33 -24.02 15.27 -17.45
CA PRO A 33 -23.41 15.26 -18.77
C PRO A 33 -21.93 14.89 -18.64
N ALA A 34 -21.46 13.96 -19.47
CA ALA A 34 -20.07 13.45 -19.49
C ALA A 34 -19.01 14.57 -19.58
N ALA A 35 -19.38 15.74 -20.04
CA ALA A 35 -18.57 16.96 -20.04
C ALA A 35 -18.29 17.48 -18.62
N SER A 36 -19.24 17.39 -17.68
CA SER A 36 -19.06 17.81 -16.28
C SER A 36 -18.09 16.87 -15.56
N ALA A 37 -18.17 15.57 -15.83
CA ALA A 37 -17.26 14.57 -15.25
C ALA A 37 -15.81 14.76 -15.74
N LYS A 38 -15.60 15.05 -17.04
CA LYS A 38 -14.28 15.35 -17.62
C LYS A 38 -13.67 16.63 -17.04
N GLY A 39 -14.46 17.68 -16.87
CA GLY A 39 -14.01 18.94 -16.26
C GLY A 39 -13.63 18.79 -14.79
N SER A 40 -14.35 17.97 -14.04
CA SER A 40 -14.03 17.62 -12.66
C SER A 40 -12.73 16.81 -12.56
N MET A 41 -12.55 15.83 -13.43
CA MET A 41 -11.36 14.98 -13.46
C MET A 41 -10.09 15.78 -13.78
N SER A 42 -10.09 16.65 -14.80
CA SER A 42 -8.94 17.47 -15.17
C SER A 42 -8.55 18.44 -14.05
N ARG A 43 -9.51 19.00 -13.34
CA ARG A 43 -9.29 19.89 -12.19
C ARG A 43 -8.65 19.15 -11.02
N ASN A 44 -9.10 17.92 -10.74
CA ASN A 44 -8.54 17.08 -9.69
C ASN A 44 -7.09 16.68 -9.98
N TRP A 45 -6.75 16.35 -11.22
CA TRP A 45 -5.38 16.07 -11.65
C TRP A 45 -4.45 17.26 -11.44
N ARG A 46 -4.86 18.46 -11.88
CA ARG A 46 -4.07 19.68 -11.66
C ARG A 46 -3.89 19.95 -10.16
N ARG A 47 -4.92 19.78 -9.35
CA ARG A 47 -4.84 19.96 -7.89
C ARG A 47 -3.81 19.02 -7.26
N VAL A 48 -3.84 17.74 -7.61
CA VAL A 48 -2.87 16.74 -7.10
C VAL A 48 -1.44 17.08 -7.50
N LEU A 49 -1.22 17.44 -8.76
CA LEU A 49 0.12 17.74 -9.29
C LEU A 49 0.67 19.09 -8.80
N THR A 50 -0.12 19.92 -8.15
CA THR A 50 0.32 21.19 -7.54
C THR A 50 0.35 21.14 -6.02
N ASP A 51 -0.12 20.03 -5.42
CA ASP A 51 -0.11 19.85 -3.95
C ASP A 51 1.28 19.44 -3.46
N THR A 52 2.13 20.44 -3.18
CA THR A 52 3.52 20.24 -2.74
C THR A 52 3.64 19.34 -1.50
N PRO A 53 2.83 19.48 -0.43
CA PRO A 53 2.86 18.56 0.71
C PRO A 53 2.60 17.10 0.34
N PHE A 54 1.62 16.86 -0.53
CA PHE A 54 1.30 15.51 -1.00
C PHE A 54 2.41 14.94 -1.89
N LEU A 55 2.91 15.72 -2.85
CA LEU A 55 4.00 15.28 -3.74
C LEU A 55 5.29 15.01 -2.95
N GLY A 56 5.63 15.87 -2.00
CA GLY A 56 6.77 15.66 -1.11
C GLY A 56 6.64 14.39 -0.27
N PHE A 57 5.44 14.12 0.26
CA PHE A 57 5.15 12.88 0.97
C PHE A 57 5.27 11.67 0.04
N SER A 58 4.67 11.73 -1.15
CA SER A 58 4.71 10.65 -2.14
C SER A 58 6.12 10.35 -2.62
N LEU A 59 6.97 11.36 -2.79
CA LEU A 59 8.38 11.20 -3.14
C LEU A 59 9.17 10.49 -2.01
N LEU A 60 8.93 10.85 -0.76
CA LEU A 60 9.54 10.16 0.37
C LEU A 60 9.07 8.70 0.46
N MET A 61 7.78 8.46 0.24
CA MET A 61 7.25 7.09 0.21
C MET A 61 7.75 6.29 -1.00
N PHE A 62 8.04 6.94 -2.14
CA PHE A 62 8.72 6.30 -3.26
C PHE A 62 10.07 5.71 -2.84
N GLY A 63 10.90 6.49 -2.14
CA GLY A 63 12.17 6.01 -1.59
C GLY A 63 11.98 4.83 -0.63
N TYR A 64 10.97 4.88 0.24
CA TYR A 64 10.62 3.76 1.12
C TYR A 64 10.22 2.52 0.33
N PHE A 65 9.36 2.64 -0.68
CA PHE A 65 8.90 1.50 -1.48
C PHE A 65 10.01 0.88 -2.33
N LEU A 66 10.92 1.67 -2.88
CA LEU A 66 12.09 1.15 -3.58
C LEU A 66 12.93 0.24 -2.68
N VAL A 67 13.11 0.64 -1.41
CA VAL A 67 13.82 -0.18 -0.43
C VAL A 67 12.99 -1.39 -0.02
N TYR A 68 11.70 -1.20 0.25
CA TYR A 68 10.80 -2.29 0.65
C TYR A 68 10.81 -3.44 -0.35
N PHE A 69 10.72 -3.13 -1.64
CA PHE A 69 10.72 -4.16 -2.69
C PHE A 69 12.07 -4.86 -2.90
N GLN A 70 13.15 -4.41 -2.23
CA GLN A 70 14.39 -5.19 -2.19
C GLN A 70 14.23 -6.48 -1.36
N SER A 71 13.24 -6.58 -0.49
CA SER A 71 12.90 -7.80 0.23
C SER A 71 12.48 -8.95 -0.70
N THR A 72 11.88 -8.63 -1.85
CA THR A 72 11.41 -9.61 -2.83
C THR A 72 12.36 -9.77 -4.03
N SER A 73 13.26 -8.83 -4.27
CA SER A 73 14.19 -8.86 -5.40
C SER A 73 15.65 -9.03 -4.97
N GLY A 74 16.16 -8.15 -4.13
CA GLY A 74 17.56 -8.14 -3.70
C GLY A 74 17.88 -9.18 -2.64
N LEU A 75 16.95 -9.44 -1.71
CA LEU A 75 17.19 -10.36 -0.59
C LEU A 75 17.46 -11.81 -1.05
N PRO A 76 16.67 -12.44 -1.94
CA PRO A 76 16.94 -13.79 -2.38
C PRO A 76 18.30 -13.91 -3.10
N ILE A 77 18.69 -12.90 -3.88
CA ILE A 77 19.99 -12.87 -4.56
C ILE A 77 21.12 -12.81 -3.52
N ALA A 78 21.06 -11.87 -2.58
CA ALA A 78 22.09 -11.72 -1.56
C ALA A 78 22.20 -12.95 -0.63
N MET A 79 21.10 -13.66 -0.38
CA MET A 79 21.11 -14.92 0.37
C MET A 79 21.78 -16.05 -0.42
N THR A 80 21.49 -16.14 -1.72
CA THR A 80 22.10 -17.13 -2.61
C THR A 80 23.62 -16.95 -2.72
N ASP A 81 24.10 -15.70 -2.77
CA ASP A 81 25.54 -15.39 -2.75
C ASP A 81 26.26 -15.87 -1.48
N LEU A 82 25.52 -16.05 -0.39
CA LEU A 82 26.01 -16.60 0.89
C LEU A 82 25.76 -18.12 1.03
N GLY A 83 25.31 -18.79 -0.04
CA GLY A 83 25.05 -20.22 -0.05
C GLY A 83 23.70 -20.61 0.61
N LEU A 84 22.83 -19.64 0.90
CA LEU A 84 21.50 -19.89 1.42
C LEU A 84 20.51 -20.09 0.25
N GLY A 85 19.68 -21.13 0.33
CA GLY A 85 18.78 -21.50 -0.74
C GLY A 85 17.44 -20.75 -0.70
N LEU A 86 16.62 -21.02 -1.73
CA LEU A 86 15.25 -20.47 -1.82
C LEU A 86 14.34 -20.95 -0.68
N GLY A 87 14.61 -22.13 -0.09
CA GLY A 87 13.87 -22.64 1.06
C GLY A 87 14.04 -21.74 2.28
N GLU A 88 15.28 -21.37 2.62
CA GLU A 88 15.59 -20.46 3.72
C GLU A 88 14.96 -19.07 3.51
N TYR A 89 14.99 -18.55 2.27
CA TYR A 89 14.30 -17.31 1.93
C TYR A 89 12.79 -17.41 2.11
N SER A 90 12.17 -18.52 1.67
CA SER A 90 10.71 -18.72 1.80
C SER A 90 10.26 -18.74 3.26
N VAL A 91 11.08 -19.30 4.17
CA VAL A 91 10.81 -19.26 5.62
C VAL A 91 10.83 -17.81 6.13
N LEU A 92 11.76 -16.96 5.66
CA LEU A 92 11.79 -15.54 6.05
C LEU A 92 10.53 -14.79 5.60
N LEU A 93 10.04 -15.04 4.38
CA LEU A 93 8.78 -14.46 3.92
C LEU A 93 7.57 -14.97 4.71
N THR A 94 7.60 -16.25 5.11
CA THR A 94 6.56 -16.82 5.97
C THR A 94 6.56 -16.16 7.36
N ILE A 95 7.73 -15.88 7.93
CA ILE A 95 7.86 -15.11 9.18
C ILE A 95 7.26 -13.72 9.02
N ASN A 96 7.62 -12.99 7.94
CA ASN A 96 7.05 -11.66 7.66
C ASN A 96 5.52 -11.73 7.54
N GLY A 97 4.98 -12.56 6.66
CA GLY A 97 3.54 -12.69 6.46
C GLY A 97 2.79 -13.13 7.71
N GLY A 98 3.35 -14.10 8.46
CA GLY A 98 2.79 -14.56 9.73
C GLY A 98 2.75 -13.44 10.79
N MET A 99 3.82 -12.67 10.91
CA MET A 99 3.85 -11.51 11.81
C MET A 99 2.81 -10.45 11.42
N LEU A 100 2.67 -10.14 10.13
CA LEU A 100 1.66 -9.21 9.66
C LEU A 100 0.25 -9.72 9.99
N CYS A 101 -0.07 -10.97 9.70
CA CYS A 101 -1.38 -11.55 9.99
C CYS A 101 -1.70 -11.52 11.49
N LEU A 102 -0.75 -11.85 12.36
CA LEU A 102 -0.98 -11.95 13.80
C LEU A 102 -0.92 -10.60 14.51
N LEU A 103 0.02 -9.72 14.10
CA LEU A 103 0.30 -8.49 14.84
C LEU A 103 -0.38 -7.25 14.28
N GLN A 104 -0.93 -7.28 13.05
CA GLN A 104 -1.51 -6.08 12.42
C GLN A 104 -2.67 -5.51 13.26
N ILE A 105 -3.60 -6.34 13.72
CA ILE A 105 -4.76 -5.88 14.51
C ILE A 105 -4.33 -5.32 15.87
N PRO A 106 -3.54 -6.03 16.70
CA PRO A 106 -3.08 -5.48 17.98
C PRO A 106 -2.19 -4.24 17.81
N ALA A 107 -1.34 -4.19 16.77
CA ALA A 107 -0.52 -3.02 16.47
C ALA A 107 -1.40 -1.81 16.15
N MET A 108 -2.43 -1.95 15.32
CA MET A 108 -3.34 -0.84 15.00
C MET A 108 -4.12 -0.33 16.23
N LYS A 109 -4.52 -1.21 17.14
CA LYS A 109 -5.13 -0.81 18.43
C LYS A 109 -4.15 0.00 19.30
N LEU A 110 -2.87 -0.39 19.32
CA LEU A 110 -1.84 0.37 20.03
C LEU A 110 -1.59 1.73 19.38
N PHE A 111 -1.49 1.76 18.05
CA PHE A 111 -1.19 2.97 17.27
C PHE A 111 -2.35 3.96 17.24
N SER A 112 -3.61 3.52 17.42
CA SER A 112 -4.77 4.41 17.48
C SER A 112 -4.70 5.44 18.62
N ARG A 113 -3.91 5.18 19.65
CA ARG A 113 -3.65 6.10 20.78
C ARG A 113 -2.54 7.11 20.48
N MET A 114 -1.88 6.97 19.35
CA MET A 114 -0.73 7.80 18.94
C MET A 114 -1.10 8.60 17.70
N GLY A 115 -0.49 9.76 17.52
CA GLY A 115 -0.68 10.54 16.28
C GLY A 115 0.02 9.89 15.09
N ASN A 116 -0.64 9.88 13.92
CA ASN A 116 -0.17 9.23 12.69
C ASN A 116 1.28 9.56 12.32
N SER A 117 1.67 10.83 12.41
CA SER A 117 3.05 11.25 12.13
C SER A 117 4.08 10.62 13.06
N ARG A 118 3.72 10.38 14.33
CA ARG A 118 4.62 9.74 15.32
C ARG A 118 4.78 8.26 14.99
N VAL A 119 3.68 7.55 14.74
CA VAL A 119 3.70 6.11 14.37
C VAL A 119 4.51 5.90 13.10
N LEU A 120 4.31 6.73 12.08
CA LEU A 120 5.03 6.64 10.81
C LEU A 120 6.55 6.80 10.99
N VAL A 121 6.98 7.81 11.75
CA VAL A 121 8.42 8.04 12.02
C VAL A 121 9.02 6.93 12.88
N MET A 122 8.29 6.43 13.88
CA MET A 122 8.75 5.31 14.70
C MET A 122 8.84 4.01 13.90
N GLY A 123 7.83 3.70 13.08
CA GLY A 123 7.84 2.53 12.22
C GLY A 123 9.05 2.55 11.26
N LEU A 124 9.29 3.68 10.61
CA LEU A 124 10.46 3.85 9.74
C LEU A 124 11.78 3.76 10.51
N ALA A 125 11.87 4.30 11.71
CA ALA A 125 13.09 4.17 12.51
C ALA A 125 13.40 2.70 12.86
N VAL A 126 12.38 1.90 13.17
CA VAL A 126 12.54 0.46 13.39
C VAL A 126 12.94 -0.24 12.09
N THR A 127 12.35 0.14 10.95
CA THR A 127 12.74 -0.38 9.63
C THR A 127 14.21 -0.06 9.32
N VAL A 128 14.70 1.16 9.61
CA VAL A 128 16.12 1.54 9.45
C VAL A 128 17.02 0.58 10.23
N ILE A 129 16.68 0.27 11.48
CA ILE A 129 17.44 -0.67 12.31
C ILE A 129 17.44 -2.07 11.66
N GLY A 130 16.28 -2.53 11.18
CA GLY A 130 16.17 -3.81 10.50
C GLY A 130 17.08 -3.92 9.27
N TYR A 131 17.09 -2.89 8.41
CA TYR A 131 17.97 -2.86 7.23
C TYR A 131 19.46 -2.69 7.60
N ALA A 132 19.79 -1.98 8.67
CA ALA A 132 21.16 -1.91 9.17
C ALA A 132 21.65 -3.28 9.68
N VAL A 133 20.79 -4.03 10.40
CA VAL A 133 21.08 -5.41 10.79
C VAL A 133 21.25 -6.30 9.55
N GLN A 134 20.42 -6.14 8.54
CA GLN A 134 20.50 -6.88 7.28
C GLN A 134 21.81 -6.61 6.53
N ALA A 135 22.33 -5.39 6.55
CA ALA A 135 23.63 -5.02 5.98
C ALA A 135 24.82 -5.70 6.70
N ALA A 136 24.63 -6.05 7.98
CA ALA A 136 25.62 -6.76 8.79
C ALA A 136 25.38 -8.28 8.84
N ALA A 137 24.31 -8.78 8.25
CA ALA A 137 23.96 -10.21 8.31
C ALA A 137 24.86 -11.05 7.41
N HIS A 138 25.37 -12.16 7.95
CA HIS A 138 26.19 -13.16 7.25
C HIS A 138 25.65 -14.59 7.46
N SER A 139 24.50 -14.73 8.07
CA SER A 139 23.88 -16.01 8.37
C SER A 139 22.36 -15.90 8.26
N TRP A 140 21.69 -17.03 8.09
CA TRP A 140 20.24 -17.07 8.09
C TRP A 140 19.60 -16.42 9.33
N GLY A 141 20.15 -16.66 10.53
CA GLY A 141 19.66 -16.05 11.76
C GLY A 141 19.77 -14.51 11.76
N GLY A 142 20.84 -13.96 11.16
CA GLY A 142 20.99 -12.52 10.97
C GLY A 142 19.92 -11.94 10.06
N PHE A 143 19.62 -12.59 8.93
CA PHE A 143 18.53 -12.20 8.06
C PHE A 143 17.15 -12.34 8.73
N ALA A 144 16.94 -13.42 9.51
CA ALA A 144 15.70 -13.61 10.25
C ALA A 144 15.46 -12.46 11.27
N LEU A 145 16.50 -12.09 12.03
CA LEU A 145 16.41 -10.94 12.93
C LEU A 145 16.10 -9.63 12.18
N ALA A 146 16.77 -9.41 11.04
CA ALA A 146 16.51 -8.24 10.21
C ALA A 146 15.06 -8.21 9.73
N VAL A 147 14.53 -9.33 9.22
CA VAL A 147 13.15 -9.49 8.78
C VAL A 147 12.17 -9.17 9.91
N VAL A 148 12.37 -9.72 11.09
CA VAL A 148 11.52 -9.43 12.26
C VAL A 148 11.51 -7.93 12.57
N LEU A 149 12.68 -7.28 12.58
CA LEU A 149 12.78 -5.85 12.89
C LEU A 149 12.08 -4.99 11.84
N TRP A 150 12.37 -5.18 10.55
CA TRP A 150 11.73 -4.33 9.55
C TRP A 150 10.23 -4.63 9.39
N THR A 151 9.77 -5.88 9.66
CA THR A 151 8.33 -6.20 9.71
C THR A 151 7.63 -5.46 10.85
N LEU A 152 8.24 -5.34 12.03
CA LEU A 152 7.69 -4.51 13.12
C LEU A 152 7.54 -3.04 12.68
N GLY A 153 8.47 -2.52 11.91
CA GLY A 153 8.38 -1.17 11.33
C GLY A 153 7.26 -1.06 10.28
N GLU A 154 7.10 -2.10 9.46
CA GLU A 154 6.07 -2.19 8.42
C GLU A 154 4.65 -2.09 8.99
N LEU A 155 4.38 -2.74 10.14
CA LEU A 155 3.08 -2.71 10.82
C LEU A 155 2.55 -1.28 11.05
N GLY A 156 3.44 -0.33 11.30
CA GLY A 156 3.07 1.09 11.49
C GLY A 156 3.15 1.89 10.18
N THR A 157 4.07 1.57 9.29
CA THR A 157 4.37 2.41 8.13
C THR A 157 3.29 2.34 7.06
N PHE A 158 2.92 1.14 6.59
CA PHE A 158 1.98 0.96 5.48
C PHE A 158 0.58 1.51 5.76
N PRO A 159 -0.12 1.09 6.81
CA PRO A 159 -1.50 1.54 7.04
C PRO A 159 -1.55 3.04 7.34
N ILE A 160 -0.55 3.57 8.07
CA ILE A 160 -0.51 4.99 8.41
C ILE A 160 -0.14 5.85 7.18
N ALA A 161 0.72 5.37 6.28
CA ALA A 161 1.00 6.09 5.05
C ALA A 161 -0.26 6.23 4.17
N THR A 162 -1.01 5.16 3.98
CA THR A 162 -2.26 5.15 3.21
C THR A 162 -3.32 6.05 3.82
N THR A 163 -3.52 6.00 5.16
CA THR A 163 -4.45 6.89 5.86
C THR A 163 -4.01 8.35 5.82
N THR A 164 -2.70 8.62 5.83
CA THR A 164 -2.15 9.98 5.68
C THR A 164 -2.48 10.55 4.30
N VAL A 165 -2.33 9.78 3.22
CA VAL A 165 -2.73 10.19 1.86
C VAL A 165 -4.23 10.51 1.81
N ALA A 166 -5.07 9.63 2.37
CA ALA A 166 -6.51 9.85 2.41
C ALA A 166 -6.90 11.10 3.21
N ALA A 167 -6.18 11.39 4.31
CA ALA A 167 -6.41 12.57 5.15
C ALA A 167 -5.93 13.90 4.51
N MET A 168 -4.93 13.85 3.63
CA MET A 168 -4.46 15.03 2.88
C MET A 168 -5.37 15.35 1.69
N ALA A 169 -6.13 14.37 1.20
CA ALA A 169 -6.96 14.48 0.01
C ALA A 169 -8.32 15.12 0.33
N PRO A 170 -8.73 16.19 -0.40
CA PRO A 170 -10.10 16.69 -0.33
C PRO A 170 -11.12 15.61 -0.69
N ALA A 171 -12.31 15.65 -0.12
CA ALA A 171 -13.35 14.63 -0.31
C ALA A 171 -13.64 14.36 -1.80
N SER A 172 -13.70 15.42 -2.64
CA SER A 172 -13.96 15.34 -4.07
C SER A 172 -12.81 14.76 -4.92
N ALA A 173 -11.58 14.65 -4.37
CA ALA A 173 -10.39 14.24 -5.10
C ALA A 173 -9.69 13.01 -4.48
N ARG A 174 -10.24 12.38 -3.43
CA ARG A 174 -9.61 11.24 -2.72
C ARG A 174 -9.17 10.13 -3.65
N GLY A 175 -10.01 9.76 -4.62
CA GLY A 175 -9.66 8.73 -5.61
C GLY A 175 -8.45 9.11 -6.46
N THR A 176 -8.30 10.38 -6.85
CA THR A 176 -7.16 10.84 -7.63
C THR A 176 -5.86 10.83 -6.81
N TYR A 177 -5.90 11.26 -5.54
CA TYR A 177 -4.74 11.19 -4.63
C TYR A 177 -4.28 9.76 -4.40
N GLN A 178 -5.22 8.84 -4.10
CA GLN A 178 -4.91 7.41 -3.95
C GLN A 178 -4.39 6.79 -5.25
N GLY A 179 -4.95 7.19 -6.40
CA GLY A 179 -4.48 6.74 -7.71
C GLY A 179 -3.03 7.13 -7.97
N VAL A 180 -2.64 8.40 -7.71
CA VAL A 180 -1.24 8.85 -7.84
C VAL A 180 -0.32 8.11 -6.87
N TYR A 181 -0.76 7.92 -5.64
CA TYR A 181 0.01 7.15 -4.65
C TYR A 181 0.21 5.69 -5.07
N ASN A 182 -0.80 5.06 -5.68
CA ASN A 182 -0.68 3.71 -6.22
C ASN A 182 0.26 3.65 -7.45
N VAL A 183 0.33 4.71 -8.26
CA VAL A 183 1.34 4.82 -9.33
C VAL A 183 2.75 4.84 -8.73
N VAL A 184 2.98 5.58 -7.65
CA VAL A 184 4.26 5.59 -6.92
C VAL A 184 4.64 4.19 -6.45
N TRP A 185 3.70 3.45 -5.87
CA TRP A 185 3.87 2.04 -5.50
C TRP A 185 4.25 1.17 -6.71
N SER A 186 3.48 1.25 -7.80
CA SER A 186 3.68 0.42 -9.00
C SER A 186 5.01 0.71 -9.69
N VAL A 187 5.42 1.97 -9.76
CA VAL A 187 6.74 2.35 -10.31
C VAL A 187 7.86 1.82 -9.43
N SER A 188 7.68 1.84 -8.10
CA SER A 188 8.69 1.31 -7.18
C SER A 188 8.89 -0.20 -7.33
N ILE A 189 7.79 -0.98 -7.47
CA ILE A 189 7.89 -2.43 -7.67
C ILE A 189 8.57 -2.79 -9.00
N ALA A 190 8.39 -1.97 -10.04
CA ALA A 190 9.02 -2.17 -11.33
C ALA A 190 10.52 -1.81 -11.32
N LEU A 191 10.90 -0.74 -10.62
CA LEU A 191 12.28 -0.25 -10.58
C LEU A 191 13.16 -0.98 -9.56
N ALA A 192 12.59 -1.49 -8.47
CA ALA A 192 13.37 -2.10 -7.40
C ALA A 192 14.25 -3.28 -7.87
N PRO A 193 13.77 -4.25 -8.68
CA PRO A 193 14.60 -5.34 -9.17
C PRO A 193 15.76 -4.85 -10.05
N LEU A 194 15.52 -3.82 -10.88
CA LEU A 194 16.55 -3.24 -11.76
C LEU A 194 17.67 -2.58 -10.95
N ILE A 195 17.28 -1.76 -9.96
CA ILE A 195 18.24 -1.06 -9.09
C ILE A 195 18.98 -2.07 -8.21
N GLY A 196 18.25 -3.01 -7.59
CA GLY A 196 18.83 -4.02 -6.72
C GLY A 196 19.78 -4.96 -7.45
N GLY A 197 19.33 -5.52 -8.58
CA GLY A 197 20.15 -6.40 -9.40
C GLY A 197 21.42 -5.71 -9.90
N TRP A 198 21.31 -4.48 -10.42
CA TRP A 198 22.45 -3.71 -10.86
C TRP A 198 23.43 -3.41 -9.70
N THR A 199 22.91 -3.03 -8.54
CA THR A 199 23.76 -2.73 -7.37
C THR A 199 24.48 -3.98 -6.88
N ILE A 200 23.80 -5.12 -6.78
CA ILE A 200 24.42 -6.37 -6.34
C ILE A 200 25.49 -6.82 -7.32
N SER A 201 25.21 -6.79 -8.62
CA SER A 201 26.15 -7.24 -9.66
C SER A 201 27.43 -6.42 -9.73
N ASN A 202 27.36 -5.11 -9.41
CA ASN A 202 28.54 -4.23 -9.52
C ASN A 202 29.24 -3.99 -8.17
N PHE A 203 28.53 -4.05 -7.04
CA PHE A 203 29.05 -3.62 -5.73
C PHE A 203 28.80 -4.63 -4.62
N GLY A 204 28.10 -5.73 -4.90
CA GLY A 204 27.74 -6.78 -3.95
C GLY A 204 26.52 -6.46 -3.07
N GLY A 205 25.95 -7.53 -2.48
CA GLY A 205 24.71 -7.45 -1.70
C GLY A 205 24.81 -6.54 -0.46
N ARG A 206 25.95 -6.53 0.23
CA ARG A 206 26.17 -5.66 1.39
C ARG A 206 26.01 -4.18 1.06
N THR A 207 26.52 -3.75 -0.09
CA THR A 207 26.42 -2.35 -0.57
C THR A 207 24.96 -1.98 -0.81
N LEU A 208 24.15 -2.89 -1.36
CA LEU A 208 22.71 -2.67 -1.52
C LEU A 208 22.04 -2.36 -0.17
N TRP A 209 22.31 -3.18 0.88
CA TRP A 209 21.67 -2.98 2.17
C TRP A 209 22.12 -1.71 2.90
N ILE A 210 23.39 -1.34 2.74
CA ILE A 210 23.89 -0.05 3.24
C ILE A 210 23.18 1.11 2.53
N ALA A 211 23.07 1.06 1.20
CA ALA A 211 22.36 2.07 0.42
C ALA A 211 20.88 2.16 0.82
N CYS A 212 20.19 1.01 0.99
CA CYS A 212 18.83 0.96 1.49
C CYS A 212 18.69 1.61 2.87
N THR A 213 19.62 1.34 3.78
CA THR A 213 19.64 1.95 5.13
C THR A 213 19.78 3.46 5.05
N ILE A 214 20.68 3.97 4.20
CA ILE A 214 20.88 5.41 4.00
C ILE A 214 19.61 6.07 3.43
N VAL A 215 18.98 5.46 2.42
CA VAL A 215 17.73 5.95 1.84
C VAL A 215 16.63 6.00 2.91
N LEU A 216 16.49 4.96 3.74
CA LEU A 216 15.50 4.94 4.82
C LEU A 216 15.75 5.99 5.89
N ILE A 217 17.01 6.27 6.23
CA ILE A 217 17.37 7.38 7.12
C ILE A 217 16.93 8.71 6.51
N ALA A 218 17.24 8.95 5.24
CA ALA A 218 16.85 10.16 4.53
C ALA A 218 15.33 10.32 4.48
N VAL A 219 14.58 9.24 4.19
CA VAL A 219 13.10 9.21 4.21
C VAL A 219 12.57 9.53 5.61
N THR A 220 13.12 8.90 6.65
CA THR A 220 12.69 9.11 8.04
C THR A 220 12.90 10.56 8.49
N LEU A 221 14.06 11.13 8.17
CA LEU A 221 14.38 12.54 8.44
C LEU A 221 13.48 13.47 7.64
N GLY A 222 13.29 13.21 6.35
CA GLY A 222 12.40 13.97 5.48
C GLY A 222 10.96 14.00 6.00
N LEU A 223 10.43 12.86 6.44
CA LEU A 223 9.10 12.77 7.04
C LEU A 223 9.02 13.51 8.39
N LYS A 224 10.08 13.49 9.20
CA LYS A 224 10.14 14.24 10.45
C LYS A 224 10.14 15.75 10.20
N LEU A 225 10.95 16.21 9.26
CA LEU A 225 11.09 17.64 8.91
C LEU A 225 9.82 18.19 8.25
N THR A 226 9.17 17.41 7.40
CA THR A 226 7.95 17.81 6.68
C THR A 226 6.66 17.60 7.48
N LYS A 227 6.73 17.15 8.74
CA LYS A 227 5.56 16.91 9.58
C LYS A 227 4.60 18.09 9.61
N GLY A 228 5.09 19.31 9.88
CA GLY A 228 4.25 20.51 9.97
C GLY A 228 3.53 20.85 8.66
N LEU A 229 4.12 20.56 7.50
CA LEU A 229 3.50 20.76 6.20
C LEU A 229 2.33 19.76 5.98
N ARG A 230 2.52 18.51 6.36
CA ARG A 230 1.48 17.47 6.28
C ARG A 230 0.32 17.77 7.24
N ASP A 231 0.62 18.13 8.48
CA ASP A 231 -0.41 18.45 9.47
C ASP A 231 -1.28 19.63 9.01
N ARG A 232 -0.68 20.66 8.38
CA ARG A 232 -1.40 21.79 7.76
C ARG A 232 -2.23 21.36 6.55
N ALA A 233 -1.73 20.43 5.72
CA ALA A 233 -2.47 19.91 4.57
C ALA A 233 -3.70 19.11 5.01
N MET A 234 -3.55 18.27 6.02
CA MET A 234 -4.66 17.51 6.60
C MET A 234 -5.72 18.43 7.24
N ALA A 235 -5.31 19.46 7.94
CA ALA A 235 -6.24 20.44 8.53
C ALA A 235 -7.03 21.20 7.44
N ARG A 236 -6.40 21.58 6.33
CA ARG A 236 -7.07 22.21 5.19
C ARG A 236 -8.11 21.31 4.54
N SER A 237 -7.78 20.02 4.32
CA SER A 237 -8.71 19.08 3.70
C SER A 237 -9.96 18.83 4.55
N LEU A 238 -9.83 18.86 5.87
CA LEU A 238 -10.97 18.78 6.80
C LEU A 238 -11.88 20.02 6.70
N HIS A 239 -11.31 21.20 6.55
CA HIS A 239 -12.08 22.44 6.41
C HIS A 239 -12.84 22.52 5.06
N ASP A 240 -12.23 21.99 3.98
CA ASP A 240 -12.85 21.91 2.66
C ASP A 240 -14.01 20.87 2.59
N SER A 241 -14.19 20.06 3.61
CA SER A 241 -15.21 19.00 3.68
C SER A 241 -16.41 19.33 4.57
N LEU A 242 -16.38 20.47 5.28
CA LEU A 242 -17.47 21.04 6.10
C LEU A 242 -18.23 22.11 5.31
#